data_9112157a73a6246391fe2bbdeab89e58
#
_entry.id   9112157a73a6246391fe2bbdeab89e58
#
_cell.length_a   1.000
_cell.length_b   1.000
_cell.length_c   1.000
_cell.angle_alpha   90.00
_cell.angle_beta   90.00
_cell.angle_gamma   90.00
#
_symmetry.space_group_name_H-M   'P 1'
#
loop_
_entity.id
_entity.type
_entity.pdbx_description
1 polymer ?
#
loop_
_entity_poly.entity_id
_entity_poly.type
_entity_poly.pdbx_seq_one_letter_code
_entity_poly.pdbx_strand_id
1 'polypeptide(L)'
;GPRVQIRGLSFCRGSMQQLPCANHKGWNTMNLGKQVRLQRIFNRETGRAIIVPMDHGVSVGPIEGIENIHKTVSDMADGGADAVLMHKGLCRCCFRASGEGKDVGLIIHLSASTSLSSYSNKKRLVCTVEEAIRRGADGVSVHVNLGDDNESDMLADLGEVARVAEEWSMPLLAMLYARGPRISNEYDPAVVAHCARVGVELGADIVKVPYTGDIDSFADVIAGCCVPVVIAGGPRTETTREFLEMVDNSLKAGGSGLSVGRNVFQHPKRVQLVRALRGLVHQGLSLDEALAVVEG
;
A
#
# COMPACT_ATOMS: atom_id res chain seq x y z
N GLY A 1 20.33 -59.73 -5.57
CA GLY A 1 20.69 -58.53 -6.27
C GLY A 1 21.27 -57.45 -5.32
N PRO A 2 22.31 -56.68 -5.72
CA PRO A 2 23.13 -55.90 -4.78
C PRO A 2 22.45 -54.57 -4.43
N ARG A 3 22.56 -54.20 -3.14
CA ARG A 3 22.22 -52.89 -2.57
C ARG A 3 23.21 -51.83 -3.07
N VAL A 4 22.72 -50.77 -3.67
CA VAL A 4 23.51 -49.57 -4.00
C VAL A 4 23.52 -48.64 -2.78
N GLN A 5 24.70 -48.49 -2.18
CA GLN A 5 24.97 -47.43 -1.20
C GLN A 5 25.23 -46.12 -1.91
N ILE A 6 24.38 -45.10 -1.66
CA ILE A 6 24.67 -43.72 -2.05
C ILE A 6 25.37 -43.01 -0.90
N ARG A 7 26.66 -42.72 -1.08
CA ARG A 7 27.50 -41.95 -0.14
C ARG A 7 27.03 -40.49 -0.09
N GLY A 8 27.09 -39.94 1.13
CA GLY A 8 26.61 -38.63 1.52
C GLY A 8 27.20 -37.45 0.75
N LEU A 9 26.34 -36.53 0.45
CA LEU A 9 26.65 -35.14 0.15
C LEU A 9 26.48 -34.33 1.43
N SER A 10 27.60 -33.89 1.97
CA SER A 10 27.69 -32.94 3.09
C SER A 10 27.23 -31.58 2.57
N PHE A 11 26.02 -31.14 2.95
CA PHE A 11 25.61 -29.76 2.77
C PHE A 11 26.23 -28.91 3.87
N CYS A 12 27.13 -28.02 3.49
CA CYS A 12 27.56 -26.90 4.33
C CYS A 12 26.33 -26.11 4.81
N ARG A 13 26.05 -26.19 6.11
CA ARG A 13 25.10 -25.30 6.78
C ARG A 13 25.77 -23.93 6.93
N GLY A 14 25.67 -23.08 5.90
CA GLY A 14 25.77 -21.64 6.08
C GLY A 14 24.54 -21.19 6.86
N SER A 15 24.73 -20.49 7.97
CA SER A 15 23.67 -19.87 8.76
C SER A 15 23.06 -18.73 7.94
N MET A 16 22.07 -19.06 7.11
CA MET A 16 21.07 -18.09 6.68
C MET A 16 20.28 -17.74 7.95
N GLN A 17 20.50 -16.54 8.48
CA GLN A 17 19.53 -15.92 9.36
C GLN A 17 18.23 -15.86 8.56
N GLN A 18 17.30 -16.75 8.89
CA GLN A 18 15.94 -16.68 8.41
C GLN A 18 15.39 -15.31 8.89
N LEU A 19 15.28 -14.38 7.96
CA LEU A 19 14.38 -13.24 8.15
C LEU A 19 13.05 -13.84 8.60
N PRO A 20 12.44 -13.37 9.70
CA PRO A 20 11.17 -13.88 10.13
C PRO A 20 10.22 -13.73 8.94
N CYS A 21 9.79 -14.85 8.37
CA CYS A 21 8.68 -14.85 7.42
C CYS A 21 7.59 -14.01 8.05
N ALA A 22 7.21 -12.92 7.41
CA ALA A 22 6.06 -12.14 7.81
C ALA A 22 4.91 -13.14 7.87
N ASN A 23 4.63 -13.61 9.10
CA ASN A 23 3.50 -14.47 9.36
C ASN A 23 2.28 -13.69 8.83
N HIS A 24 1.65 -14.18 7.78
CA HIS A 24 0.34 -13.74 7.32
C HIS A 24 -0.69 -14.11 8.39
N LYS A 25 -0.51 -13.56 9.61
CA LYS A 25 -1.40 -13.74 10.74
C LYS A 25 -2.76 -13.20 10.30
N GLY A 26 -3.68 -14.09 9.99
CA GLY A 26 -5.03 -13.75 9.57
C GLY A 26 -5.41 -14.20 8.15
N TRP A 27 -4.48 -14.37 7.21
CA TRP A 27 -4.83 -14.78 5.84
C TRP A 27 -5.40 -16.20 5.76
N ASN A 28 -4.94 -17.11 6.63
CA ASN A 28 -5.43 -18.50 6.66
C ASN A 28 -6.90 -18.65 7.07
N THR A 29 -7.49 -17.61 7.64
CA THR A 29 -8.92 -17.60 8.04
C THR A 29 -9.80 -16.88 7.02
N MET A 30 -9.22 -16.20 6.02
CA MET A 30 -9.95 -15.52 4.95
C MET A 30 -10.47 -16.51 3.91
N ASN A 31 -11.55 -16.16 3.24
CA ASN A 31 -12.04 -16.96 2.12
C ASN A 31 -11.03 -16.96 0.95
N LEU A 32 -11.05 -18.00 0.15
CA LEU A 32 -10.10 -18.23 -0.95
C LEU A 32 -10.08 -17.07 -1.97
N GLY A 33 -11.24 -16.49 -2.28
CA GLY A 33 -11.34 -15.39 -3.24
C GLY A 33 -10.56 -14.16 -2.77
N LYS A 34 -10.62 -13.82 -1.48
CA LYS A 34 -9.88 -12.71 -0.89
C LYS A 34 -8.36 -13.01 -0.89
N GLN A 35 -7.97 -14.23 -0.53
CA GLN A 35 -6.56 -14.65 -0.55
C GLN A 35 -5.94 -14.54 -1.96
N VAL A 36 -6.65 -14.99 -3.00
CA VAL A 36 -6.18 -14.90 -4.39
C VAL A 36 -5.99 -13.45 -4.83
N ARG A 37 -6.91 -12.56 -4.46
CA ARG A 37 -6.79 -11.13 -4.80
C ARG A 37 -5.66 -10.44 -4.02
N LEU A 38 -5.49 -10.76 -2.74
CA LEU A 38 -4.38 -10.23 -1.94
C LEU A 38 -3.02 -10.60 -2.53
N GLN A 39 -2.87 -11.79 -3.12
CA GLN A 39 -1.64 -12.21 -3.80
C GLN A 39 -1.34 -11.44 -5.08
N ARG A 40 -2.27 -10.63 -5.59
CA ARG A 40 -2.04 -9.70 -6.70
C ARG A 40 -1.61 -8.31 -6.22
N ILE A 41 -1.80 -8.03 -4.92
CA ILE A 41 -1.42 -6.76 -4.28
C ILE A 41 -0.11 -6.93 -3.50
N PHE A 42 0.07 -8.06 -2.84
CA PHE A 42 1.25 -8.39 -2.06
C PHE A 42 2.13 -9.42 -2.77
N ASN A 43 3.42 -9.22 -2.68
CA ASN A 43 4.38 -10.23 -3.13
C ASN A 43 4.27 -11.48 -2.25
N ARG A 44 4.16 -12.66 -2.87
CA ARG A 44 3.91 -13.93 -2.17
C ARG A 44 5.07 -14.40 -1.30
N GLU A 45 6.30 -14.05 -1.68
CA GLU A 45 7.50 -14.49 -0.98
C GLU A 45 7.79 -13.63 0.24
N THR A 46 7.62 -12.31 0.11
CA THR A 46 7.95 -11.36 1.17
C THR A 46 6.75 -10.96 2.03
N GLY A 47 5.52 -11.16 1.54
CA GLY A 47 4.31 -10.66 2.20
C GLY A 47 4.21 -9.14 2.26
N ARG A 48 4.97 -8.44 1.42
CA ARG A 48 5.05 -6.98 1.37
C ARG A 48 4.50 -6.43 0.07
N ALA A 49 4.19 -5.12 0.03
CA ALA A 49 3.63 -4.47 -1.14
C ALA A 49 4.24 -3.10 -1.42
N ILE A 50 4.40 -2.80 -2.71
CA ILE A 50 4.69 -1.47 -3.25
C ILE A 50 3.43 -1.01 -3.99
N ILE A 51 2.60 -0.20 -3.34
CA ILE A 51 1.38 0.33 -3.91
C ILE A 51 1.62 1.79 -4.31
N VAL A 52 1.27 2.16 -5.54
CA VAL A 52 1.40 3.55 -6.00
C VAL A 52 0.02 4.17 -6.26
N PRO A 53 -0.49 5.00 -5.31
CA PRO A 53 -1.74 5.73 -5.48
C PRO A 53 -1.62 6.84 -6.52
N MET A 54 -2.61 6.91 -7.42
CA MET A 54 -2.77 7.94 -8.46
C MET A 54 -4.18 8.54 -8.43
N ASP A 55 -4.83 8.49 -7.27
CA ASP A 55 -6.18 9.02 -7.01
C ASP A 55 -6.23 10.54 -6.77
N HIS A 56 -5.07 11.19 -6.77
CA HIS A 56 -4.91 12.62 -6.46
C HIS A 56 -5.67 13.55 -7.40
N GLY A 57 -5.88 13.14 -8.66
CA GLY A 57 -6.53 13.97 -9.67
C GLY A 57 -7.93 14.45 -9.30
N VAL A 58 -8.71 13.66 -8.58
CA VAL A 58 -10.04 14.08 -8.08
C VAL A 58 -9.89 15.16 -7.01
N SER A 59 -8.90 15.04 -6.14
CA SER A 59 -8.72 15.98 -5.02
C SER A 59 -8.12 17.31 -5.47
N VAL A 60 -7.12 17.30 -6.36
CA VAL A 60 -6.29 18.49 -6.65
C VAL A 60 -6.14 18.80 -8.15
N GLY A 61 -6.83 18.06 -9.02
CA GLY A 61 -6.72 18.21 -10.48
C GLY A 61 -5.56 17.41 -11.09
N PRO A 62 -5.26 17.65 -12.38
CA PRO A 62 -4.17 17.02 -13.08
C PRO A 62 -2.83 17.62 -12.59
N ILE A 63 -2.14 16.88 -11.72
CA ILE A 63 -0.85 17.28 -11.17
C ILE A 63 0.29 16.59 -11.90
N GLU A 64 1.48 17.17 -11.80
CA GLU A 64 2.72 16.61 -12.34
C GLU A 64 2.87 15.13 -12.01
N GLY A 65 3.22 14.35 -13.02
CA GLY A 65 3.48 12.92 -12.93
C GLY A 65 2.27 12.02 -13.17
N ILE A 66 1.05 12.56 -13.17
CA ILE A 66 -0.18 11.81 -13.50
C ILE A 66 -1.04 12.43 -14.59
N GLU A 67 -0.53 13.41 -15.35
CA GLU A 67 -1.18 14.00 -16.51
C GLU A 67 -1.39 12.93 -17.60
N ASN A 68 -0.38 12.10 -17.83
CA ASN A 68 -0.45 10.93 -18.70
C ASN A 68 -0.46 9.65 -17.88
N ILE A 69 -1.66 9.25 -17.46
CA ILE A 69 -1.83 8.11 -16.56
C ILE A 69 -1.34 6.78 -17.18
N HIS A 70 -1.49 6.58 -18.50
CA HIS A 70 -0.97 5.41 -19.21
C HIS A 70 0.54 5.26 -19.05
N LYS A 71 1.26 6.35 -19.32
CA LYS A 71 2.71 6.36 -19.15
C LYS A 71 3.10 6.10 -17.71
N THR A 72 2.40 6.72 -16.76
CA THR A 72 2.72 6.56 -15.34
C THR A 72 2.49 5.12 -14.87
N VAL A 73 1.39 4.49 -15.26
CA VAL A 73 1.15 3.07 -14.93
C VAL A 73 2.23 2.17 -15.55
N SER A 74 2.61 2.41 -16.81
CA SER A 74 3.68 1.66 -17.46
C SER A 74 5.01 1.82 -16.71
N ASP A 75 5.38 3.05 -16.35
CA ASP A 75 6.61 3.33 -15.61
C ASP A 75 6.62 2.64 -14.22
N MET A 76 5.46 2.60 -13.53
CA MET A 76 5.34 1.88 -12.24
C MET A 76 5.52 0.37 -12.41
N ALA A 77 4.91 -0.20 -13.45
CA ALA A 77 5.04 -1.62 -13.76
C ALA A 77 6.47 -1.99 -14.17
N ASP A 78 7.12 -1.18 -15.00
CA ASP A 78 8.51 -1.38 -15.45
C ASP A 78 9.51 -1.24 -14.29
N GLY A 79 9.17 -0.43 -13.30
CA GLY A 79 9.89 -0.34 -12.04
C GLY A 79 9.67 -1.56 -11.12
N GLY A 80 8.56 -2.26 -11.28
CA GLY A 80 8.20 -3.43 -10.48
C GLY A 80 7.34 -3.11 -9.26
N ALA A 81 6.46 -2.11 -9.33
CA ALA A 81 5.41 -1.92 -8.35
C ALA A 81 4.46 -3.12 -8.33
N ASP A 82 3.94 -3.48 -7.16
CA ASP A 82 3.01 -4.60 -7.01
C ASP A 82 1.58 -4.19 -7.40
N ALA A 83 1.15 -2.98 -7.04
CA ALA A 83 -0.18 -2.48 -7.36
C ALA A 83 -0.20 -0.97 -7.61
N VAL A 84 -1.18 -0.55 -8.40
CA VAL A 84 -1.56 0.86 -8.57
C VAL A 84 -2.96 1.09 -7.99
N LEU A 85 -3.21 2.32 -7.52
CA LEU A 85 -4.49 2.68 -6.95
C LEU A 85 -5.02 3.94 -7.64
N MET A 86 -6.28 3.92 -8.07
CA MET A 86 -6.89 5.03 -8.79
C MET A 86 -8.41 5.04 -8.70
N HIS A 87 -9.03 6.12 -9.14
CA HIS A 87 -10.48 6.19 -9.29
C HIS A 87 -10.99 5.46 -10.54
N LYS A 88 -12.23 4.97 -10.47
CA LYS A 88 -12.91 4.17 -11.48
C LYS A 88 -12.85 4.69 -12.92
N GLY A 89 -12.83 6.00 -13.11
CA GLY A 89 -12.83 6.62 -14.45
C GLY A 89 -11.51 6.43 -15.20
N LEU A 90 -10.39 6.25 -14.48
CA LEU A 90 -9.07 6.08 -15.07
C LEU A 90 -8.72 4.61 -15.36
N CYS A 91 -9.43 3.64 -14.79
CA CYS A 91 -9.11 2.22 -14.95
C CYS A 91 -9.05 1.80 -16.42
N ARG A 92 -9.97 2.28 -17.25
CA ARG A 92 -9.97 2.00 -18.70
C ARG A 92 -8.74 2.54 -19.43
N CYS A 93 -8.10 3.56 -18.87
CA CYS A 93 -6.88 4.16 -19.41
C CYS A 93 -5.61 3.47 -18.93
N CYS A 94 -5.72 2.58 -17.96
CA CYS A 94 -4.60 1.91 -17.31
C CYS A 94 -4.48 0.44 -17.70
N PHE A 95 -5.45 -0.06 -18.46
CA PHE A 95 -5.43 -1.45 -18.90
C PHE A 95 -4.28 -1.67 -19.89
N ARG A 96 -3.45 -2.64 -19.59
CA ARG A 96 -2.28 -2.99 -20.41
C ARG A 96 -2.71 -3.93 -21.53
N ALA A 97 -3.30 -3.37 -22.58
CA ALA A 97 -3.81 -4.13 -23.74
C ALA A 97 -2.70 -4.75 -24.58
N SER A 98 -1.45 -4.27 -24.47
CA SER A 98 -0.34 -4.73 -25.33
C SER A 98 0.26 -6.08 -24.92
N GLY A 99 -0.07 -6.61 -23.76
CA GLY A 99 0.53 -7.83 -23.24
C GLY A 99 2.03 -7.73 -22.90
N GLU A 100 2.63 -6.57 -23.13
CA GLU A 100 4.02 -6.29 -22.77
C GLU A 100 4.10 -5.77 -21.34
N GLY A 101 4.85 -6.45 -20.51
CA GLY A 101 5.14 -6.08 -19.15
C GLY A 101 4.23 -6.73 -18.11
N LYS A 102 4.55 -6.46 -16.85
CA LYS A 102 3.98 -7.12 -15.70
C LYS A 102 2.51 -6.75 -15.48
N ASP A 103 1.75 -7.73 -15.07
CA ASP A 103 0.40 -7.57 -14.58
C ASP A 103 0.47 -6.92 -13.18
N VAL A 104 0.12 -5.64 -13.10
CA VAL A 104 0.12 -4.85 -11.87
C VAL A 104 -1.26 -4.96 -11.23
N GLY A 105 -1.32 -5.22 -9.93
CA GLY A 105 -2.57 -5.23 -9.18
C GLY A 105 -3.31 -3.89 -9.26
N LEU A 106 -4.63 -3.92 -9.34
CA LEU A 106 -5.48 -2.74 -9.42
C LEU A 106 -6.33 -2.58 -8.17
N ILE A 107 -6.14 -1.47 -7.46
CA ILE A 107 -7.01 -1.06 -6.35
C ILE A 107 -7.86 0.12 -6.82
N ILE A 108 -9.18 0.01 -6.71
CA ILE A 108 -10.08 1.12 -7.04
C ILE A 108 -10.46 1.88 -5.78
N HIS A 109 -10.17 3.19 -5.79
CA HIS A 109 -10.55 4.08 -4.69
C HIS A 109 -12.02 4.47 -4.78
N LEU A 110 -12.77 4.19 -3.69
CA LEU A 110 -14.22 4.32 -3.68
C LEU A 110 -14.71 5.66 -3.18
N SER A 111 -13.90 6.39 -2.39
CA SER A 111 -14.31 7.66 -1.77
C SER A 111 -13.61 8.86 -2.38
N ALA A 112 -14.28 10.02 -2.42
CA ALA A 112 -13.74 11.22 -3.03
C ALA A 112 -14.16 12.49 -2.29
N SER A 113 -13.33 13.53 -2.43
CA SER A 113 -13.63 14.94 -2.19
C SER A 113 -12.66 15.79 -3.00
N THR A 114 -12.96 17.05 -3.19
CA THR A 114 -12.10 17.98 -3.93
C THR A 114 -11.60 19.11 -3.04
N SER A 115 -10.43 19.66 -3.34
CA SER A 115 -9.90 20.86 -2.70
C SER A 115 -10.71 22.13 -3.03
N LEU A 116 -11.60 22.07 -4.02
CA LEU A 116 -12.51 23.16 -4.37
C LEU A 116 -13.65 23.32 -3.36
N SER A 117 -13.91 22.28 -2.57
CA SER A 117 -14.94 22.30 -1.53
C SER A 117 -14.40 22.87 -0.22
N SER A 118 -15.22 23.65 0.48
CA SER A 118 -14.95 24.04 1.88
C SER A 118 -14.90 22.83 2.85
N TYR A 119 -15.45 21.71 2.43
CA TYR A 119 -15.46 20.44 3.17
C TYR A 119 -14.50 19.41 2.54
N SER A 120 -13.28 19.81 2.20
CA SER A 120 -12.30 18.96 1.50
C SER A 120 -11.91 17.69 2.26
N ASN A 121 -12.06 17.67 3.59
CA ASN A 121 -11.82 16.48 4.41
C ASN A 121 -13.00 15.51 4.41
N LYS A 122 -14.22 15.95 4.09
CA LYS A 122 -15.41 15.09 4.03
C LYS A 122 -15.38 14.22 2.78
N LYS A 123 -14.98 12.98 2.94
CA LYS A 123 -15.01 11.99 1.86
C LYS A 123 -16.42 11.42 1.70
N ARG A 124 -16.80 11.10 0.45
CA ARG A 124 -18.07 10.46 0.11
C ARG A 124 -17.83 9.32 -0.86
N LEU A 125 -18.58 8.23 -0.73
CA LEU A 125 -18.53 7.14 -1.69
C LEU A 125 -19.03 7.59 -3.06
N VAL A 126 -18.23 7.32 -4.08
CA VAL A 126 -18.50 7.64 -5.50
C VAL A 126 -18.42 6.40 -6.39
N CYS A 127 -18.14 5.25 -5.79
CA CYS A 127 -18.05 3.95 -6.47
C CYS A 127 -18.46 2.87 -5.47
N THR A 128 -19.13 1.81 -5.94
CA THR A 128 -19.44 0.64 -5.12
C THR A 128 -18.42 -0.46 -5.32
N VAL A 129 -18.40 -1.46 -4.42
CA VAL A 129 -17.54 -2.65 -4.53
C VAL A 129 -17.87 -3.43 -5.80
N GLU A 130 -19.15 -3.61 -6.14
CA GLU A 130 -19.60 -4.32 -7.34
C GLU A 130 -19.20 -3.57 -8.62
N GLU A 131 -19.24 -2.24 -8.61
CA GLU A 131 -18.74 -1.46 -9.74
C GLU A 131 -17.23 -1.65 -9.91
N ALA A 132 -16.47 -1.70 -8.83
CA ALA A 132 -15.04 -1.96 -8.85
C ALA A 132 -14.73 -3.37 -9.40
N ILE A 133 -15.48 -4.39 -8.98
CA ILE A 133 -15.36 -5.77 -9.49
C ILE A 133 -15.55 -5.79 -11.02
N ARG A 134 -16.62 -5.17 -11.53
CA ARG A 134 -16.88 -5.11 -12.97
C ARG A 134 -15.78 -4.40 -13.77
N ARG A 135 -14.95 -3.60 -13.09
CA ARG A 135 -13.79 -2.90 -13.69
C ARG A 135 -12.47 -3.66 -13.53
N GLY A 136 -12.51 -4.88 -12.98
CA GLY A 136 -11.34 -5.74 -12.82
C GLY A 136 -10.47 -5.41 -11.61
N ALA A 137 -11.02 -4.81 -10.55
CA ALA A 137 -10.28 -4.52 -9.34
C ALA A 137 -9.82 -5.80 -8.62
N ASP A 138 -8.58 -5.78 -8.15
CA ASP A 138 -8.01 -6.78 -7.24
C ASP A 138 -8.25 -6.39 -5.77
N GLY A 139 -8.54 -5.12 -5.51
CA GLY A 139 -8.90 -4.58 -4.20
C GLY A 139 -9.64 -3.25 -4.32
N VAL A 140 -10.23 -2.82 -3.22
CA VAL A 140 -10.86 -1.51 -3.10
C VAL A 140 -10.25 -0.72 -1.96
N SER A 141 -10.43 0.60 -1.96
CA SER A 141 -9.96 1.45 -0.86
C SER A 141 -10.95 2.53 -0.48
N VAL A 142 -10.94 2.89 0.79
CA VAL A 142 -11.74 3.99 1.37
C VAL A 142 -10.80 4.89 2.17
N HIS A 143 -11.10 6.19 2.20
CA HIS A 143 -10.36 7.17 2.96
C HIS A 143 -11.24 7.75 4.07
N VAL A 144 -10.76 7.69 5.31
CA VAL A 144 -11.39 8.27 6.48
C VAL A 144 -10.46 9.30 7.12
N ASN A 145 -10.97 10.50 7.37
CA ASN A 145 -10.30 11.53 8.16
C ASN A 145 -10.89 11.52 9.58
N LEU A 146 -10.14 10.95 10.53
CA LEU A 146 -10.52 10.89 11.94
C LEU A 146 -10.28 12.25 12.62
N GLY A 147 -11.18 12.63 13.51
CA GLY A 147 -11.17 13.94 14.16
C GLY A 147 -11.83 15.06 13.35
N ASP A 148 -12.29 14.79 12.12
CA ASP A 148 -13.10 15.71 11.30
C ASP A 148 -14.54 15.77 11.81
N ASP A 149 -15.22 16.90 11.62
CA ASP A 149 -16.62 17.08 12.03
C ASP A 149 -17.59 16.11 11.32
N ASN A 150 -17.18 15.55 10.18
CA ASN A 150 -17.94 14.57 9.41
C ASN A 150 -17.41 13.13 9.55
N GLU A 151 -16.64 12.85 10.59
CA GLU A 151 -16.03 11.53 10.85
C GLU A 151 -17.08 10.42 10.87
N SER A 152 -18.23 10.64 11.54
CA SER A 152 -19.29 9.65 11.67
C SER A 152 -19.81 9.13 10.33
N ASP A 153 -19.95 10.01 9.32
CA ASP A 153 -20.38 9.62 7.97
C ASP A 153 -19.30 8.74 7.29
N MET A 154 -18.03 9.09 7.43
CA MET A 154 -16.91 8.35 6.85
C MET A 154 -16.69 6.99 7.52
N LEU A 155 -16.93 6.89 8.82
CA LEU A 155 -16.91 5.61 9.55
C LEU A 155 -18.06 4.69 9.11
N ALA A 156 -19.26 5.24 8.91
CA ALA A 156 -20.41 4.49 8.37
C ALA A 156 -20.11 4.00 6.94
N ASP A 157 -19.53 4.83 6.09
CA ASP A 157 -19.10 4.48 4.73
C ASP A 157 -18.06 3.35 4.77
N LEU A 158 -17.06 3.41 5.68
CA LEU A 158 -16.05 2.35 5.84
C LEU A 158 -16.69 1.02 6.27
N GLY A 159 -17.59 1.05 7.27
CA GLY A 159 -18.27 -0.15 7.75
C GLY A 159 -19.13 -0.80 6.67
N GLU A 160 -19.87 -0.02 5.88
CA GLU A 160 -20.68 -0.54 4.76
C GLU A 160 -19.81 -1.13 3.66
N VAL A 161 -18.73 -0.46 3.29
CA VAL A 161 -17.79 -1.00 2.29
C VAL A 161 -17.13 -2.29 2.80
N ALA A 162 -16.75 -2.36 4.09
CA ALA A 162 -16.16 -3.55 4.68
C ALA A 162 -17.12 -4.75 4.61
N ARG A 163 -18.40 -4.53 4.93
CA ARG A 163 -19.46 -5.56 4.84
C ARG A 163 -19.60 -6.08 3.40
N VAL A 164 -19.72 -5.19 2.42
CA VAL A 164 -19.89 -5.58 1.01
C VAL A 164 -18.60 -6.21 0.45
N ALA A 165 -17.44 -5.68 0.83
CA ALA A 165 -16.15 -6.24 0.42
C ALA A 165 -15.96 -7.68 0.93
N GLU A 166 -16.41 -7.98 2.17
CA GLU A 166 -16.40 -9.34 2.70
C GLU A 166 -17.31 -10.28 1.91
N GLU A 167 -18.55 -9.86 1.62
CA GLU A 167 -19.50 -10.63 0.80
C GLU A 167 -18.93 -11.00 -0.58
N TRP A 168 -18.20 -10.10 -1.21
CA TRP A 168 -17.60 -10.29 -2.53
C TRP A 168 -16.17 -10.81 -2.49
N SER A 169 -15.63 -11.11 -1.32
CA SER A 169 -14.24 -11.55 -1.16
C SER A 169 -13.23 -10.55 -1.74
N MET A 170 -13.53 -9.27 -1.61
CA MET A 170 -12.72 -8.16 -2.12
C MET A 170 -11.82 -7.62 -1.00
N PRO A 171 -10.48 -7.56 -1.18
CA PRO A 171 -9.61 -6.89 -0.22
C PRO A 171 -9.95 -5.41 -0.07
N LEU A 172 -10.02 -4.94 1.19
CA LEU A 172 -10.27 -3.55 1.54
C LEU A 172 -9.02 -2.91 2.15
N LEU A 173 -8.50 -1.88 1.51
CA LEU A 173 -7.46 -0.99 2.03
C LEU A 173 -8.13 0.24 2.63
N ALA A 174 -8.02 0.43 3.96
CA ALA A 174 -8.47 1.64 4.64
C ALA A 174 -7.31 2.65 4.75
N MET A 175 -7.51 3.84 4.18
CA MET A 175 -6.61 4.98 4.34
C MET A 175 -7.11 5.83 5.51
N LEU A 176 -6.33 5.89 6.58
CA LEU A 176 -6.73 6.51 7.83
C LEU A 176 -5.78 7.62 8.22
N TYR A 177 -6.31 8.81 8.35
CA TYR A 177 -5.56 10.00 8.72
C TYR A 177 -6.27 10.76 9.83
N ALA A 178 -5.50 11.28 10.77
CA ALA A 178 -6.02 12.17 11.78
C ALA A 178 -6.02 13.61 11.24
N ARG A 179 -7.19 14.08 10.81
CA ARG A 179 -7.36 15.41 10.20
C ARG A 179 -8.64 16.06 10.68
N GLY A 180 -8.50 16.95 11.62
CA GLY A 180 -9.64 17.69 12.17
C GLY A 180 -9.19 18.80 13.11
N PRO A 181 -10.10 19.66 13.54
CA PRO A 181 -9.75 20.87 14.32
C PRO A 181 -9.13 20.57 15.69
N ARG A 182 -9.30 19.37 16.21
CA ARG A 182 -8.74 18.92 17.51
C ARG A 182 -7.43 18.13 17.36
N ILE A 183 -6.95 17.91 16.14
CA ILE A 183 -5.71 17.17 15.88
C ILE A 183 -4.58 18.17 15.76
N SER A 184 -3.68 18.18 16.73
CA SER A 184 -2.50 19.04 16.73
C SER A 184 -1.32 18.46 15.97
N ASN A 185 -1.21 17.11 15.92
CA ASN A 185 -0.14 16.41 15.21
C ASN A 185 -0.68 15.10 14.62
N GLU A 186 -0.79 15.05 13.29
CA GLU A 186 -1.25 13.85 12.57
C GLU A 186 -0.24 12.69 12.59
N TYR A 187 1.00 12.94 13.02
CA TYR A 187 2.09 11.96 13.13
C TYR A 187 2.34 11.49 14.56
N ASP A 188 1.57 11.99 15.55
CA ASP A 188 1.69 11.53 16.94
C ASP A 188 1.47 10.00 17.00
N PRO A 189 2.39 9.23 17.62
CA PRO A 189 2.30 7.77 17.64
C PRO A 189 1.00 7.22 18.22
N ALA A 190 0.46 7.83 19.28
CA ALA A 190 -0.79 7.39 19.88
C ALA A 190 -2.00 7.66 18.95
N VAL A 191 -1.94 8.80 18.24
CA VAL A 191 -2.97 9.16 17.25
C VAL A 191 -2.91 8.22 16.04
N VAL A 192 -1.71 7.94 15.51
CA VAL A 192 -1.52 6.99 14.39
C VAL A 192 -1.95 5.59 14.78
N ALA A 193 -1.60 5.12 16.00
CA ALA A 193 -2.03 3.83 16.53
C ALA A 193 -3.57 3.74 16.64
N HIS A 194 -4.22 4.81 17.10
CA HIS A 194 -5.68 4.87 17.14
C HIS A 194 -6.28 4.79 15.74
N CYS A 195 -5.78 5.57 14.78
CA CYS A 195 -6.20 5.49 13.38
C CYS A 195 -6.09 4.07 12.83
N ALA A 196 -4.93 3.43 13.01
CA ALA A 196 -4.70 2.07 12.55
C ALA A 196 -5.70 1.07 13.17
N ARG A 197 -5.95 1.19 14.47
CA ARG A 197 -6.86 0.32 15.21
C ARG A 197 -8.31 0.47 14.74
N VAL A 198 -8.78 1.66 14.45
CA VAL A 198 -10.11 1.91 13.87
C VAL A 198 -10.27 1.14 12.56
N GLY A 199 -9.29 1.19 11.66
CA GLY A 199 -9.34 0.44 10.40
C GLY A 199 -9.46 -1.06 10.61
N VAL A 200 -8.65 -1.61 11.52
CA VAL A 200 -8.67 -3.04 11.86
C VAL A 200 -10.03 -3.47 12.41
N GLU A 201 -10.56 -2.74 13.38
CA GLU A 201 -11.83 -3.09 14.04
C GLU A 201 -13.05 -2.91 13.13
N LEU A 202 -12.97 -2.02 12.13
CA LEU A 202 -14.04 -1.84 11.14
C LEU A 202 -13.90 -2.73 9.90
N GLY A 203 -12.97 -3.69 9.91
CA GLY A 203 -12.92 -4.75 8.90
C GLY A 203 -12.02 -4.48 7.70
N ALA A 204 -11.04 -3.58 7.81
CA ALA A 204 -10.02 -3.43 6.78
C ALA A 204 -9.10 -4.66 6.73
N ASP A 205 -8.73 -5.09 5.52
CA ASP A 205 -7.74 -6.14 5.29
C ASP A 205 -6.31 -5.57 5.20
N ILE A 206 -6.20 -4.28 4.90
CA ILE A 206 -4.95 -3.52 4.79
C ILE A 206 -5.20 -2.16 5.41
N VAL A 207 -4.32 -1.74 6.31
CA VAL A 207 -4.37 -0.40 6.91
C VAL A 207 -3.24 0.45 6.35
N LYS A 208 -3.59 1.67 5.90
CA LYS A 208 -2.63 2.68 5.48
C LYS A 208 -2.69 3.86 6.44
N VAL A 209 -1.55 4.15 7.08
CA VAL A 209 -1.36 5.26 8.02
C VAL A 209 -0.06 6.01 7.75
N PRO A 210 0.11 7.24 8.25
CA PRO A 210 1.41 7.92 8.23
C PRO A 210 2.47 7.12 9.02
N TYR A 211 3.74 7.24 8.60
CA TYR A 211 4.88 6.78 9.41
C TYR A 211 5.09 7.77 10.56
N THR A 212 5.31 7.29 11.77
CA THR A 212 5.44 8.12 12.98
C THR A 212 6.78 8.87 13.08
N GLY A 213 7.73 8.56 12.19
CA GLY A 213 9.06 9.18 12.17
C GLY A 213 10.14 8.41 12.95
N ASP A 214 9.74 7.39 13.70
CA ASP A 214 10.61 6.59 14.56
C ASP A 214 10.27 5.11 14.47
N ILE A 215 11.30 4.22 14.52
CA ILE A 215 11.12 2.77 14.33
C ILE A 215 10.33 2.16 15.49
N ASP A 216 10.69 2.51 16.73
CA ASP A 216 10.11 1.89 17.93
C ASP A 216 8.62 2.28 18.06
N SER A 217 8.33 3.57 17.91
CA SER A 217 6.96 4.07 17.98
C SER A 217 6.07 3.51 16.84
N PHE A 218 6.65 3.28 15.65
CA PHE A 218 5.89 2.65 14.56
C PHE A 218 5.71 1.14 14.77
N ALA A 219 6.68 0.47 15.41
CA ALA A 219 6.54 -0.93 15.81
C ALA A 219 5.38 -1.12 16.79
N ASP A 220 5.15 -0.18 17.71
CA ASP A 220 3.98 -0.19 18.60
C ASP A 220 2.66 -0.05 17.84
N VAL A 221 2.61 0.82 16.81
CA VAL A 221 1.43 0.92 15.92
C VAL A 221 1.14 -0.42 15.26
N ILE A 222 2.16 -1.09 14.72
CA ILE A 222 2.03 -2.38 14.03
C ILE A 222 1.62 -3.48 15.00
N ALA A 223 2.18 -3.50 16.21
CA ALA A 223 1.84 -4.48 17.25
C ALA A 223 0.35 -4.44 17.63
N GLY A 224 -0.29 -3.26 17.52
CA GLY A 224 -1.72 -3.06 17.72
C GLY A 224 -2.61 -3.56 16.57
N CYS A 225 -2.02 -4.03 15.45
CA CYS A 225 -2.75 -4.43 14.24
C CYS A 225 -2.59 -5.93 13.94
N CYS A 226 -3.69 -6.59 13.60
CA CYS A 226 -3.69 -7.99 13.15
C CYS A 226 -3.72 -8.14 11.61
N VAL A 227 -3.67 -7.03 10.88
CA VAL A 227 -3.64 -6.97 9.42
C VAL A 227 -2.39 -6.22 8.94
N PRO A 228 -1.98 -6.38 7.67
CA PRO A 228 -0.87 -5.63 7.10
C PRO A 228 -1.02 -4.11 7.24
N VAL A 229 0.05 -3.46 7.71
CA VAL A 229 0.14 -2.00 7.78
C VAL A 229 1.13 -1.50 6.73
N VAL A 230 0.68 -0.59 5.86
CA VAL A 230 1.50 0.07 4.85
C VAL A 230 1.59 1.56 5.14
N ILE A 231 2.77 2.15 4.91
CA ILE A 231 2.94 3.58 5.18
C ILE A 231 2.40 4.46 4.07
N ALA A 232 1.85 5.61 4.46
CA ALA A 232 1.57 6.73 3.56
C ALA A 232 2.84 7.56 3.33
N GLY A 233 2.94 8.23 2.16
CA GLY A 233 4.11 9.01 1.81
C GLY A 233 4.25 10.37 2.53
N GLY A 234 3.19 10.84 3.15
CA GLY A 234 3.19 12.16 3.77
C GLY A 234 3.43 13.31 2.78
N PRO A 235 3.98 14.44 3.24
CA PRO A 235 4.52 15.49 2.39
C PRO A 235 5.64 14.97 1.49
N ARG A 236 5.94 15.72 0.43
CA ARG A 236 7.10 15.40 -0.39
C ARG A 236 8.37 15.57 0.46
N THR A 237 9.24 14.56 0.48
CA THR A 237 10.56 14.63 1.12
C THR A 237 11.48 15.52 0.30
N GLU A 238 12.48 16.12 0.94
CA GLU A 238 13.44 17.00 0.26
C GLU A 238 14.38 16.20 -0.63
N THR A 239 14.77 15.01 -0.20
CA THR A 239 15.73 14.16 -0.92
C THR A 239 15.20 12.74 -1.13
N THR A 240 15.76 12.06 -2.14
CA THR A 240 15.49 10.64 -2.41
C THR A 240 15.97 9.77 -1.24
N ARG A 241 17.10 10.12 -0.62
CA ARG A 241 17.63 9.38 0.55
C ARG A 241 16.65 9.39 1.71
N GLU A 242 16.12 10.55 2.09
CA GLU A 242 15.13 10.65 3.18
C GLU A 242 13.88 9.80 2.91
N PHE A 243 13.42 9.78 1.66
CA PHE A 243 12.28 8.97 1.28
C PHE A 243 12.58 7.46 1.41
N LEU A 244 13.71 7.01 0.88
CA LEU A 244 14.12 5.60 0.99
C LEU A 244 14.38 5.19 2.44
N GLU A 245 14.96 6.07 3.25
CA GLU A 245 15.19 5.85 4.68
C GLU A 245 13.88 5.71 5.46
N MET A 246 12.89 6.57 5.18
CA MET A 246 11.54 6.45 5.76
C MET A 246 10.93 5.07 5.45
N VAL A 247 11.06 4.61 4.21
CA VAL A 247 10.56 3.28 3.80
C VAL A 247 11.33 2.17 4.53
N ASP A 248 12.65 2.21 4.53
CA ASP A 248 13.51 1.22 5.18
C ASP A 248 13.23 1.11 6.69
N ASN A 249 13.12 2.26 7.38
CA ASN A 249 12.79 2.32 8.80
C ASN A 249 11.39 1.75 9.09
N SER A 250 10.41 2.03 8.24
CA SER A 250 9.07 1.44 8.38
C SER A 250 9.08 -0.09 8.23
N LEU A 251 9.92 -0.62 7.33
CA LEU A 251 10.08 -2.06 7.15
C LEU A 251 10.79 -2.71 8.33
N LYS A 252 11.80 -2.02 8.91
CA LYS A 252 12.51 -2.46 10.15
C LYS A 252 11.56 -2.51 11.34
N ALA A 253 10.61 -1.58 11.42
CA ALA A 253 9.55 -1.59 12.43
C ALA A 253 8.54 -2.75 12.26
N GLY A 254 8.57 -3.47 11.14
CA GLY A 254 7.65 -4.58 10.82
C GLY A 254 6.53 -4.22 9.84
N GLY A 255 6.60 -3.06 9.20
CA GLY A 255 5.65 -2.62 8.17
C GLY A 255 5.60 -3.57 6.97
N SER A 256 4.43 -3.67 6.37
CA SER A 256 4.16 -4.57 5.24
C SER A 256 4.36 -3.89 3.88
N GLY A 257 5.10 -2.77 3.84
CA GLY A 257 5.40 -2.03 2.62
C GLY A 257 4.85 -0.62 2.62
N LEU A 258 4.56 -0.10 1.44
CA LEU A 258 4.19 1.30 1.26
C LEU A 258 3.00 1.48 0.32
N SER A 259 2.26 2.57 0.53
CA SER A 259 1.23 3.07 -0.39
C SER A 259 1.47 4.58 -0.60
N VAL A 260 2.45 4.90 -1.47
CA VAL A 260 3.00 6.24 -1.64
C VAL A 260 2.85 6.72 -3.09
N GLY A 261 2.25 7.90 -3.27
CA GLY A 261 1.97 8.50 -4.57
C GLY A 261 3.03 9.50 -5.00
N ARG A 262 2.89 10.76 -4.56
CA ARG A 262 3.66 11.92 -5.04
C ARG A 262 5.17 11.73 -4.97
N ASN A 263 5.71 11.23 -3.87
CA ASN A 263 7.15 10.95 -3.75
C ASN A 263 7.65 9.96 -4.80
N VAL A 264 6.76 9.13 -5.38
CA VAL A 264 7.10 8.14 -6.41
C VAL A 264 6.83 8.68 -7.81
N PHE A 265 5.59 9.02 -8.15
CA PHE A 265 5.24 9.34 -9.54
C PHE A 265 5.72 10.74 -9.99
N GLN A 266 6.03 11.66 -9.07
CA GLN A 266 6.64 12.96 -9.37
C GLN A 266 8.18 12.93 -9.37
N HIS A 267 8.78 11.78 -9.08
CA HIS A 267 10.23 11.68 -9.09
C HIS A 267 10.76 11.69 -10.54
N PRO A 268 11.82 12.46 -10.87
CA PRO A 268 12.34 12.56 -12.24
C PRO A 268 12.82 11.23 -12.79
N LYS A 269 13.40 10.37 -11.95
CA LYS A 269 13.82 8.99 -12.27
C LYS A 269 12.86 7.97 -11.66
N ARG A 270 11.55 8.09 -11.89
CA ARG A 270 10.52 7.31 -11.17
C ARG A 270 10.61 5.80 -11.39
N VAL A 271 11.03 5.34 -12.56
CA VAL A 271 11.23 3.90 -12.82
C VAL A 271 12.38 3.36 -11.97
N GLN A 272 13.52 4.07 -11.93
CA GLN A 272 14.66 3.70 -11.10
C GLN A 272 14.31 3.75 -9.61
N LEU A 273 13.53 4.75 -9.18
CA LEU A 273 13.06 4.83 -7.80
C LEU A 273 12.18 3.62 -7.42
N VAL A 274 11.26 3.20 -8.29
CA VAL A 274 10.45 2.01 -8.03
C VAL A 274 11.31 0.74 -8.00
N ARG A 275 12.35 0.65 -8.84
CA ARG A 275 13.34 -0.45 -8.78
C ARG A 275 14.11 -0.45 -7.46
N ALA A 276 14.53 0.71 -6.99
CA ALA A 276 15.18 0.86 -5.68
C ALA A 276 14.26 0.43 -4.54
N LEU A 277 13.00 0.88 -4.57
CA LEU A 277 11.96 0.44 -3.62
C LEU A 277 11.77 -1.08 -3.67
N ARG A 278 11.75 -1.68 -4.87
CA ARG A 278 11.67 -3.13 -5.02
C ARG A 278 12.88 -3.83 -4.38
N GLY A 279 14.07 -3.26 -4.54
CA GLY A 279 15.28 -3.74 -3.89
C GLY A 279 15.17 -3.75 -2.36
N LEU A 280 14.73 -2.64 -1.76
CA LEU A 280 14.52 -2.52 -0.32
C LEU A 280 13.41 -3.46 0.18
N VAL A 281 12.24 -3.43 -0.46
CA VAL A 281 11.03 -4.09 0.05
C VAL A 281 11.11 -5.61 -0.14
N HIS A 282 11.63 -6.08 -1.29
CA HIS A 282 11.53 -7.50 -1.67
C HIS A 282 12.85 -8.24 -1.78
N GLN A 283 13.98 -7.53 -1.94
CA GLN A 283 15.26 -8.16 -2.24
C GLN A 283 16.29 -7.99 -1.14
N GLY A 284 15.97 -7.20 -0.09
CA GLY A 284 16.85 -7.01 1.08
C GLY A 284 18.08 -6.14 0.78
N LEU A 285 18.01 -5.26 -0.24
CA LEU A 285 19.05 -4.27 -0.47
C LEU A 285 19.18 -3.33 0.74
N SER A 286 20.39 -2.91 1.02
CA SER A 286 20.65 -1.82 1.97
C SER A 286 20.19 -0.47 1.38
N LEU A 287 20.07 0.54 2.24
CA LEU A 287 19.70 1.90 1.84
C LEU A 287 20.67 2.47 0.78
N ASP A 288 21.98 2.24 0.96
CA ASP A 288 22.99 2.76 0.04
C ASP A 288 22.98 2.04 -1.33
N GLU A 289 22.75 0.72 -1.33
CA GLU A 289 22.56 -0.05 -2.57
C GLU A 289 21.30 0.41 -3.31
N ALA A 290 20.18 0.62 -2.61
CA ALA A 290 18.95 1.13 -3.19
C ALA A 290 19.14 2.56 -3.75
N LEU A 291 19.87 3.43 -3.07
CA LEU A 291 20.19 4.77 -3.55
C LEU A 291 21.02 4.71 -4.84
N ALA A 292 22.03 3.84 -4.90
CA ALA A 292 22.84 3.64 -6.10
C ALA A 292 22.01 3.21 -7.33
N VAL A 293 20.92 2.43 -7.14
CA VAL A 293 19.97 2.07 -8.21
C VAL A 293 19.27 3.30 -8.79
N VAL A 294 19.01 4.33 -7.97
CA VAL A 294 18.36 5.57 -8.45
C VAL A 294 19.34 6.48 -9.16
N GLU A 295 20.60 6.51 -8.72
CA GLU A 295 21.65 7.38 -9.26
C GLU A 295 22.20 6.90 -10.59
N GLY A 296 22.38 5.58 -10.74
CA GLY A 296 22.85 4.89 -11.96
C GLY A 296 21.83 4.80 -13.03
#